data_37bd8c78fc1cc52bc6a00aad7aca330e
#
_entry.id   37bd8c78fc1cc52bc6a00aad7aca330e
#
_cell.length_a   1.000
_cell.length_b   1.000
_cell.length_c   1.000
_cell.angle_alpha   90.00
_cell.angle_beta   90.00
_cell.angle_gamma   90.00
#
_symmetry.space_group_name_H-M   'P 1'
#
loop_
_entity.id
_entity.type
_entity.pdbx_description
1 polymer ?
#
loop_
_entity_poly.entity_id
_entity_poly.type
_entity_poly.pdbx_seq_one_letter_code
_entity_poly.pdbx_strand_id
1 'polypeptide(L)'
;MAKIFCVANQKGGVGKTTTTVNLAASLAAQNQRVLVVDLDPQGNASMGSGIDKMGLEQSVYHVLIGMSDVASARIKSETGGYDVLPANRDLAGAEVELVEFERREELLKNALAPILADYDFVLIDCPPALSLLTLNGLCAANGVIVPMQCEYFALEGLSDLVNTIKQVHANLNPSLTIIGLLRVMFDPRTTLQQQVSEQLMAHFGDKVFNTIIPRNVRLAEAPSYGMPGVNFDKSSRGAQAYMQFGAEMIQRIKTM
;
A
#
# COMPACT_ATOMS: atom_id res chain seq x y z
N MET A 1 -16.18 5.13 9.60
CA MET A 1 -15.61 5.73 8.39
C MET A 1 -14.33 4.96 8.08
N ALA A 2 -14.14 4.52 6.85
CA ALA A 2 -12.96 3.75 6.46
C ALA A 2 -11.65 4.47 6.83
N LYS A 3 -10.64 3.69 7.18
CA LYS A 3 -9.27 4.19 7.35
C LYS A 3 -8.49 3.97 6.06
N ILE A 4 -7.93 5.04 5.51
CA ILE A 4 -7.23 5.03 4.22
C ILE A 4 -5.73 5.11 4.49
N PHE A 5 -4.96 4.13 3.98
CA PHE A 5 -3.51 4.08 4.15
C PHE A 5 -2.79 3.91 2.82
N CYS A 6 -1.80 4.76 2.56
CA CYS A 6 -0.82 4.54 1.50
C CYS A 6 0.27 3.59 1.96
N VAL A 7 0.63 2.66 1.10
CA VAL A 7 1.85 1.86 1.24
C VAL A 7 2.88 2.45 0.30
N ALA A 8 3.81 3.23 0.84
CA ALA A 8 4.70 4.06 0.03
C ALA A 8 6.17 3.95 0.47
N ASN A 9 7.07 3.95 -0.49
CA ASN A 9 8.51 4.11 -0.34
C ASN A 9 9.10 4.46 -1.71
N GLN A 10 10.01 5.42 -1.76
CA GLN A 10 10.66 5.86 -3.01
C GLN A 10 11.62 4.80 -3.58
N LYS A 11 12.11 3.89 -2.74
CA LYS A 11 12.96 2.79 -3.19
C LYS A 11 12.12 1.69 -3.86
N GLY A 12 12.53 1.28 -5.06
CA GLY A 12 11.95 0.11 -5.74
C GLY A 12 12.31 -1.19 -5.02
N GLY A 13 11.46 -2.22 -5.16
CA GLY A 13 11.75 -3.57 -4.65
C GLY A 13 11.71 -3.76 -3.14
N VAL A 14 11.25 -2.77 -2.35
CA VAL A 14 11.14 -2.87 -0.89
C VAL A 14 9.83 -3.52 -0.41
N GLY A 15 9.10 -4.19 -1.29
CA GLY A 15 7.90 -4.94 -0.90
C GLY A 15 6.64 -4.11 -0.66
N LYS A 16 6.48 -2.94 -1.29
CA LYS A 16 5.24 -2.14 -1.22
C LYS A 16 4.03 -2.96 -1.62
N THR A 17 3.99 -3.40 -2.86
CA THR A 17 2.91 -4.21 -3.42
C THR A 17 2.68 -5.51 -2.64
N THR A 18 3.75 -6.21 -2.28
CA THR A 18 3.67 -7.42 -1.44
C THR A 18 3.00 -7.10 -0.11
N THR A 19 3.36 -5.97 0.51
CA THR A 19 2.76 -5.54 1.78
C THR A 19 1.30 -5.16 1.59
N THR A 20 0.95 -4.39 0.55
CA THR A 20 -0.43 -3.99 0.27
C THR A 20 -1.35 -5.19 0.11
N VAL A 21 -0.99 -6.12 -0.77
CA VAL A 21 -1.79 -7.30 -1.10
C VAL A 21 -1.92 -8.25 0.10
N ASN A 22 -0.82 -8.53 0.80
CA ASN A 22 -0.85 -9.44 1.95
C ASN A 22 -1.50 -8.82 3.19
N LEU A 23 -1.36 -7.52 3.43
CA LEU A 23 -2.09 -6.82 4.48
C LEU A 23 -3.59 -6.83 4.20
N ALA A 24 -4.00 -6.55 2.95
CA ALA A 24 -5.41 -6.60 2.55
C ALA A 24 -6.03 -7.97 2.83
N ALA A 25 -5.37 -9.05 2.38
CA ALA A 25 -5.84 -10.42 2.63
C ALA A 25 -5.84 -10.78 4.12
N SER A 26 -4.85 -10.29 4.89
CA SER A 26 -4.78 -10.51 6.34
C SER A 26 -5.90 -9.80 7.10
N LEU A 27 -6.27 -8.58 6.68
CA LEU A 27 -7.39 -7.82 7.24
C LEU A 27 -8.72 -8.47 6.86
N ALA A 28 -8.89 -8.89 5.59
CA ALA A 28 -10.09 -9.60 5.14
C ALA A 28 -10.31 -10.93 5.91
N ALA A 29 -9.23 -11.69 6.14
CA ALA A 29 -9.28 -12.91 6.96
C ALA A 29 -9.66 -12.64 8.43
N GLN A 30 -9.56 -11.39 8.90
CA GLN A 30 -9.96 -10.91 10.21
C GLN A 30 -11.31 -10.16 10.17
N ASN A 31 -12.13 -10.46 9.16
CA ASN A 31 -13.49 -9.94 8.97
C ASN A 31 -13.56 -8.42 8.75
N GLN A 32 -12.50 -7.81 8.19
CA GLN A 32 -12.52 -6.41 7.78
C GLN A 32 -12.92 -6.32 6.31
N ARG A 33 -13.73 -5.31 5.95
CA ARG A 33 -14.06 -4.97 4.57
C ARG A 33 -12.94 -4.10 4.01
N VAL A 34 -12.26 -4.58 2.99
CA VAL A 34 -11.03 -3.94 2.47
C VAL A 34 -11.17 -3.63 0.99
N LEU A 35 -10.75 -2.43 0.60
CA LEU A 35 -10.49 -2.04 -0.79
C LEU A 35 -8.99 -1.83 -0.98
N VAL A 36 -8.41 -2.45 -1.98
CA VAL A 36 -7.07 -2.13 -2.49
C VAL A 36 -7.22 -1.20 -3.68
N VAL A 37 -6.47 -0.11 -3.70
CA VAL A 37 -6.34 0.80 -4.85
C VAL A 37 -4.92 0.64 -5.40
N ASP A 38 -4.81 0.16 -6.63
CA ASP A 38 -3.52 0.04 -7.31
C ASP A 38 -3.22 1.35 -8.04
N LEU A 39 -2.21 2.10 -7.61
CA LEU A 39 -1.77 3.35 -8.24
C LEU A 39 -0.45 3.18 -9.02
N ASP A 40 0.04 1.96 -9.16
CA ASP A 40 1.23 1.68 -9.98
C ASP A 40 0.79 1.30 -11.40
N PRO A 41 1.25 2.02 -12.46
CA PRO A 41 0.97 1.65 -13.86
C PRO A 41 1.42 0.23 -14.24
N GLN A 42 2.29 -0.39 -13.44
CA GLN A 42 2.66 -1.79 -13.65
C GLN A 42 1.52 -2.76 -13.30
N GLY A 43 0.52 -2.35 -12.52
CA GLY A 43 -0.62 -3.18 -12.14
C GLY A 43 -0.24 -4.42 -11.35
N ASN A 44 0.78 -4.31 -10.50
CA ASN A 44 1.30 -5.47 -9.76
C ASN A 44 0.41 -5.86 -8.58
N ALA A 45 -0.26 -4.90 -7.92
CA ALA A 45 -1.24 -5.21 -6.89
C ALA A 45 -2.49 -5.87 -7.48
N SER A 46 -2.91 -5.43 -8.66
CA SER A 46 -4.00 -6.04 -9.42
C SER A 46 -3.68 -7.50 -9.76
N MET A 47 -2.52 -7.74 -10.37
CA MET A 47 -2.07 -9.09 -10.73
C MET A 47 -1.91 -9.98 -9.49
N GLY A 48 -1.29 -9.49 -8.43
CA GLY A 48 -1.11 -10.24 -7.16
C GLY A 48 -2.42 -10.51 -6.41
N SER A 49 -3.51 -9.87 -6.83
CA SER A 49 -4.87 -10.07 -6.33
C SER A 49 -5.72 -10.97 -7.25
N GLY A 50 -5.13 -11.54 -8.30
CA GLY A 50 -5.81 -12.46 -9.23
C GLY A 50 -6.62 -11.75 -10.32
N ILE A 51 -6.35 -10.48 -10.60
CA ILE A 51 -7.06 -9.71 -11.62
C ILE A 51 -6.23 -9.66 -12.90
N ASP A 52 -6.86 -10.07 -14.02
CA ASP A 52 -6.25 -9.92 -15.33
C ASP A 52 -6.27 -8.46 -15.78
N LYS A 53 -5.12 -7.82 -15.69
CA LYS A 53 -4.94 -6.41 -16.04
C LYS A 53 -4.96 -6.14 -17.57
N MET A 54 -4.89 -7.18 -18.40
CA MET A 54 -4.93 -7.03 -19.88
C MET A 54 -6.36 -6.90 -20.41
N GLY A 55 -7.35 -7.45 -19.69
CA GLY A 55 -8.77 -7.42 -20.07
C GLY A 55 -9.60 -6.37 -19.34
N LEU A 56 -8.99 -5.36 -18.70
CA LEU A 56 -9.72 -4.36 -17.93
C LEU A 56 -10.48 -3.40 -18.85
N GLU A 57 -11.82 -3.37 -18.73
CA GLU A 57 -12.66 -2.34 -19.35
C GLU A 57 -12.60 -1.03 -18.57
N GLN A 58 -12.47 -1.10 -17.25
CA GLN A 58 -12.38 0.04 -16.34
C GLN A 58 -11.26 -0.18 -15.32
N SER A 59 -10.61 0.89 -14.96
CA SER A 59 -9.48 0.88 -14.03
C SER A 59 -9.41 2.18 -13.24
N VAL A 60 -8.46 2.30 -12.32
CA VAL A 60 -8.20 3.55 -11.59
C VAL A 60 -7.90 4.72 -12.53
N TYR A 61 -7.33 4.47 -13.72
CA TYR A 61 -7.16 5.49 -14.75
C TYR A 61 -8.50 6.16 -15.12
N HIS A 62 -9.51 5.36 -15.51
CA HIS A 62 -10.83 5.86 -15.88
C HIS A 62 -11.52 6.61 -14.74
N VAL A 63 -11.29 6.19 -13.50
CA VAL A 63 -11.81 6.86 -12.32
C VAL A 63 -11.16 8.23 -12.12
N LEU A 64 -9.83 8.32 -12.25
CA LEU A 64 -9.10 9.58 -12.06
C LEU A 64 -9.43 10.64 -13.11
N ILE A 65 -9.67 10.23 -14.38
CA ILE A 65 -10.06 11.15 -15.45
C ILE A 65 -11.58 11.40 -15.52
N GLY A 66 -12.37 10.84 -14.60
CA GLY A 66 -13.82 11.06 -14.50
C GLY A 66 -14.67 10.30 -15.51
N MET A 67 -14.13 9.27 -16.17
CA MET A 67 -14.86 8.40 -17.11
C MET A 67 -15.60 7.25 -16.43
N SER A 68 -15.30 6.97 -15.17
CA SER A 68 -15.94 5.92 -14.38
C SER A 68 -15.97 6.32 -12.90
N ASP A 69 -16.77 5.61 -12.11
CA ASP A 69 -16.74 5.69 -10.65
C ASP A 69 -16.11 4.43 -10.03
N VAL A 70 -15.72 4.54 -8.75
CA VAL A 70 -15.05 3.43 -8.04
C VAL A 70 -15.97 2.22 -7.89
N ALA A 71 -17.28 2.43 -7.70
CA ALA A 71 -18.23 1.33 -7.50
C ALA A 71 -18.36 0.46 -8.75
N SER A 72 -18.28 1.08 -9.93
CA SER A 72 -18.33 0.40 -11.23
C SER A 72 -17.00 -0.24 -11.61
N ALA A 73 -15.87 0.41 -11.27
CA ALA A 73 -14.53 -0.03 -11.67
C ALA A 73 -13.90 -1.07 -10.72
N ARG A 74 -14.39 -1.18 -9.49
CA ARG A 74 -13.86 -2.15 -8.51
C ARG A 74 -14.19 -3.59 -8.90
N ILE A 75 -13.22 -4.47 -8.70
CA ILE A 75 -13.33 -5.91 -8.97
C ILE A 75 -13.04 -6.67 -7.69
N LYS A 76 -13.81 -7.72 -7.40
CA LYS A 76 -13.56 -8.58 -6.25
C LYS A 76 -12.38 -9.51 -6.50
N SER A 77 -11.42 -9.53 -5.59
CA SER A 77 -10.37 -10.54 -5.54
C SER A 77 -10.92 -11.82 -4.91
N GLU A 78 -11.23 -12.82 -5.73
CA GLU A 78 -11.71 -14.12 -5.25
C GLU A 78 -10.66 -14.83 -4.40
N THR A 79 -9.38 -14.66 -4.75
CA THR A 79 -8.26 -15.27 -4.04
C THR A 79 -7.90 -14.56 -2.74
N GLY A 80 -8.17 -13.24 -2.64
CA GLY A 80 -7.81 -12.40 -1.51
C GLY A 80 -8.93 -12.12 -0.52
N GLY A 81 -10.19 -12.18 -0.98
CA GLY A 81 -11.37 -11.90 -0.16
C GLY A 81 -11.64 -10.41 0.08
N TYR A 82 -11.07 -9.52 -0.75
CA TYR A 82 -11.23 -8.07 -0.70
C TYR A 82 -11.54 -7.52 -2.10
N ASP A 83 -11.92 -6.24 -2.18
CA ASP A 83 -12.13 -5.57 -3.45
C ASP A 83 -10.86 -4.85 -3.91
N VAL A 84 -10.70 -4.67 -5.23
CA VAL A 84 -9.57 -4.00 -5.86
C VAL A 84 -10.10 -2.98 -6.85
N LEU A 85 -9.62 -1.74 -6.78
CA LEU A 85 -9.66 -0.79 -7.88
C LEU A 85 -8.38 -0.99 -8.69
N PRO A 86 -8.47 -1.69 -9.85
CA PRO A 86 -7.29 -2.19 -10.54
C PRO A 86 -6.59 -1.11 -11.38
N ALA A 87 -5.32 -1.37 -11.70
CA ALA A 87 -4.52 -0.59 -12.62
C ALA A 87 -3.98 -1.45 -13.77
N ASN A 88 -3.71 -0.77 -14.87
CA ASN A 88 -2.96 -1.26 -16.00
C ASN A 88 -2.04 -0.16 -16.55
N ARG A 89 -1.40 -0.40 -17.69
CA ARG A 89 -0.45 0.53 -18.32
C ARG A 89 -1.06 1.87 -18.73
N ASP A 90 -2.38 1.94 -18.95
CA ASP A 90 -3.07 3.17 -19.32
C ASP A 90 -2.93 4.23 -18.23
N LEU A 91 -2.77 3.82 -16.97
CA LEU A 91 -2.52 4.72 -15.85
C LEU A 91 -1.27 5.60 -16.02
N ALA A 92 -0.29 5.18 -16.81
CA ALA A 92 0.87 6.03 -17.12
C ALA A 92 0.46 7.29 -17.91
N GLY A 93 -0.60 7.21 -18.72
CA GLY A 93 -1.17 8.35 -19.44
C GLY A 93 -1.80 9.37 -18.49
N ALA A 94 -2.35 8.93 -17.37
CA ALA A 94 -2.99 9.80 -16.40
C ALA A 94 -2.03 10.90 -15.88
N GLU A 95 -0.74 10.61 -15.71
CA GLU A 95 0.22 11.60 -15.21
C GLU A 95 0.36 12.83 -16.15
N VAL A 96 0.11 12.66 -17.43
CA VAL A 96 0.13 13.75 -18.42
C VAL A 96 -1.24 14.45 -18.45
N GLU A 97 -2.33 13.69 -18.49
CA GLU A 97 -3.69 14.23 -18.62
C GLU A 97 -4.14 14.97 -17.36
N LEU A 98 -3.83 14.46 -16.18
CA LEU A 98 -4.24 15.06 -14.91
C LEU A 98 -3.61 16.44 -14.65
N VAL A 99 -2.54 16.81 -15.37
CA VAL A 99 -1.91 18.14 -15.24
C VAL A 99 -2.91 19.27 -15.56
N GLU A 100 -3.86 19.02 -16.45
CA GLU A 100 -4.87 19.98 -16.89
C GLU A 100 -6.08 20.09 -15.93
N PHE A 101 -6.18 19.18 -14.94
CA PHE A 101 -7.32 19.17 -14.01
C PHE A 101 -7.10 20.13 -12.84
N GLU A 102 -8.17 20.84 -12.47
CA GLU A 102 -8.19 21.61 -11.23
C GLU A 102 -8.14 20.67 -10.02
N ARG A 103 -7.37 21.03 -9.00
CA ARG A 103 -7.18 20.23 -7.77
C ARG A 103 -6.79 18.77 -8.07
N ARG A 104 -5.94 18.61 -9.06
CA ARG A 104 -5.51 17.32 -9.62
C ARG A 104 -4.93 16.34 -8.58
N GLU A 105 -4.47 16.82 -7.44
CA GLU A 105 -3.98 16.04 -6.32
C GLU A 105 -5.08 15.45 -5.44
N GLU A 106 -6.34 15.88 -5.58
CA GLU A 106 -7.47 15.43 -4.76
C GLU A 106 -8.44 14.50 -5.50
N LEU A 107 -8.17 14.17 -6.76
CA LEU A 107 -9.11 13.42 -7.60
C LEU A 107 -9.42 12.04 -7.00
N LEU A 108 -8.42 11.30 -6.55
CA LEU A 108 -8.64 10.01 -5.89
C LEU A 108 -9.44 10.15 -4.59
N LYS A 109 -9.14 11.16 -3.78
CA LYS A 109 -9.88 11.47 -2.54
C LYS A 109 -11.36 11.68 -2.81
N ASN A 110 -11.67 12.48 -3.83
CA ASN A 110 -13.05 12.77 -4.23
C ASN A 110 -13.75 11.53 -4.79
N ALA A 111 -13.07 10.75 -5.60
CA ALA A 111 -13.59 9.50 -6.17
C ALA A 111 -13.89 8.43 -5.11
N LEU A 112 -13.08 8.34 -4.06
CA LEU A 112 -13.29 7.37 -2.97
C LEU A 112 -14.42 7.78 -2.01
N ALA A 113 -14.70 9.08 -1.86
CA ALA A 113 -15.63 9.59 -0.84
C ALA A 113 -17.00 8.88 -0.82
N PRO A 114 -17.67 8.61 -1.98
CA PRO A 114 -18.98 7.99 -2.01
C PRO A 114 -19.03 6.55 -1.45
N ILE A 115 -17.91 5.81 -1.54
CA ILE A 115 -17.89 4.37 -1.22
C ILE A 115 -17.23 4.06 0.14
N LEU A 116 -16.76 5.06 0.88
CA LEU A 116 -16.03 4.84 2.14
C LEU A 116 -16.88 4.17 3.23
N ALA A 117 -18.20 4.23 3.16
CA ALA A 117 -19.10 3.54 4.10
C ALA A 117 -19.11 2.02 3.89
N ASP A 118 -18.72 1.54 2.71
CA ASP A 118 -18.71 0.12 2.37
C ASP A 118 -17.50 -0.61 2.98
N TYR A 119 -16.47 0.13 3.41
CA TYR A 119 -15.18 -0.42 3.83
C TYR A 119 -14.79 -0.03 5.26
N ASP A 120 -13.97 -0.86 5.86
CA ASP A 120 -13.27 -0.57 7.12
C ASP A 120 -11.86 -0.05 6.84
N PHE A 121 -11.24 -0.55 5.75
CA PHE A 121 -9.90 -0.16 5.29
C PHE A 121 -9.86 0.09 3.79
N VAL A 122 -9.11 1.11 3.38
CA VAL A 122 -8.66 1.32 2.00
C VAL A 122 -7.13 1.34 2.01
N LEU A 123 -6.52 0.46 1.24
CA LEU A 123 -5.06 0.37 1.09
C LEU A 123 -4.67 0.82 -0.31
N ILE A 124 -3.78 1.80 -0.41
CA ILE A 124 -3.33 2.37 -1.67
C ILE A 124 -1.90 1.92 -1.93
N ASP A 125 -1.68 1.11 -2.98
CA ASP A 125 -0.35 0.72 -3.44
C ASP A 125 0.24 1.83 -4.31
N CYS A 126 1.29 2.49 -3.82
CA CYS A 126 1.90 3.62 -4.49
C CYS A 126 3.10 3.19 -5.36
N PRO A 127 3.29 3.80 -6.56
CA PRO A 127 4.50 3.61 -7.33
C PRO A 127 5.74 4.12 -6.58
N PRO A 128 6.96 3.72 -6.99
CA PRO A 128 8.18 4.19 -6.34
C PRO A 128 8.48 5.67 -6.63
N ALA A 129 7.96 6.20 -7.72
CA ALA A 129 8.15 7.61 -8.08
C ALA A 129 7.29 8.53 -7.22
N LEU A 130 7.82 9.70 -6.86
CA LEU A 130 7.05 10.78 -6.29
C LEU A 130 6.36 11.56 -7.42
N SER A 131 5.33 10.99 -7.99
CA SER A 131 4.55 11.54 -9.10
C SER A 131 3.19 12.08 -8.64
N LEU A 132 2.41 12.60 -9.58
CA LEU A 132 1.04 13.06 -9.31
C LEU A 132 0.14 11.91 -8.82
N LEU A 133 0.38 10.67 -9.26
CA LEU A 133 -0.31 9.49 -8.75
C LEU A 133 -0.02 9.28 -7.25
N THR A 134 1.25 9.33 -6.85
CA THR A 134 1.62 9.23 -5.43
C THR A 134 1.03 10.37 -4.60
N LEU A 135 1.00 11.59 -5.13
CA LEU A 135 0.34 12.72 -4.47
C LEU A 135 -1.15 12.49 -4.28
N ASN A 136 -1.86 11.96 -5.28
CA ASN A 136 -3.26 11.57 -5.16
C ASN A 136 -3.48 10.55 -4.02
N GLY A 137 -2.62 9.55 -3.93
CA GLY A 137 -2.65 8.60 -2.83
C GLY A 137 -2.48 9.27 -1.46
N LEU A 138 -1.44 10.10 -1.30
CA LEU A 138 -1.13 10.80 -0.05
C LEU A 138 -2.22 11.81 0.34
N CYS A 139 -2.84 12.50 -0.64
CA CYS A 139 -3.94 13.44 -0.38
C CYS A 139 -5.24 12.73 0.04
N ALA A 140 -5.47 11.51 -0.42
CA ALA A 140 -6.61 10.69 -0.02
C ALA A 140 -6.42 9.99 1.34
N ALA A 141 -5.18 9.76 1.78
CA ALA A 141 -4.86 8.90 2.92
C ALA A 141 -4.98 9.60 4.28
N ASN A 142 -5.32 8.81 5.30
CA ASN A 142 -5.17 9.19 6.72
C ASN A 142 -3.73 8.94 7.21
N GLY A 143 -3.01 8.05 6.56
CA GLY A 143 -1.64 7.77 6.94
C GLY A 143 -0.84 6.92 5.98
N VAL A 144 0.45 6.83 6.25
CA VAL A 144 1.42 6.12 5.42
C VAL A 144 2.04 4.96 6.19
N ILE A 145 1.98 3.78 5.60
CA ILE A 145 2.75 2.59 6.01
C ILE A 145 3.99 2.57 5.13
N VAL A 146 5.17 2.48 5.74
CA VAL A 146 6.45 2.51 5.02
C VAL A 146 7.15 1.15 5.15
N PRO A 147 6.97 0.23 4.18
CA PRO A 147 7.78 -0.98 4.14
C PRO A 147 9.20 -0.63 3.73
N MET A 148 10.17 -1.18 4.45
CA MET A 148 11.58 -0.92 4.20
C MET A 148 12.46 -2.12 4.52
N GLN A 149 13.51 -2.31 3.74
CA GLN A 149 14.58 -3.25 4.05
C GLN A 149 15.60 -2.58 4.97
N CYS A 150 16.13 -3.32 5.95
CA CYS A 150 17.18 -2.84 6.83
C CYS A 150 18.55 -2.90 6.13
N GLU A 151 18.79 -1.97 5.19
CA GLU A 151 20.01 -1.84 4.41
C GLU A 151 20.70 -0.51 4.68
N TYR A 152 21.96 -0.37 4.27
CA TYR A 152 22.80 0.78 4.60
C TYR A 152 22.18 2.14 4.27
N PHE A 153 21.62 2.29 3.07
CA PHE A 153 20.98 3.55 2.64
C PHE A 153 19.50 3.68 3.02
N ALA A 154 18.99 2.79 3.88
CA ALA A 154 17.57 2.80 4.22
C ALA A 154 17.13 4.06 4.98
N LEU A 155 17.98 4.58 5.85
CA LEU A 155 17.71 5.79 6.64
C LEU A 155 17.74 7.07 5.79
N GLU A 156 18.63 7.14 4.79
CA GLU A 156 18.71 8.28 3.88
C GLU A 156 17.43 8.37 3.03
N GLY A 157 17.04 7.29 2.35
CA GLY A 157 15.80 7.26 1.57
C GLY A 157 14.54 7.47 2.39
N LEU A 158 14.56 7.09 3.68
CA LEU A 158 13.46 7.37 4.59
C LEU A 158 13.34 8.86 4.89
N SER A 159 14.45 9.58 5.03
CA SER A 159 14.44 11.03 5.29
C SER A 159 13.75 11.81 4.17
N ASP A 160 14.00 11.46 2.91
CA ASP A 160 13.36 12.09 1.75
C ASP A 160 11.86 11.86 1.73
N LEU A 161 11.42 10.62 1.99
CA LEU A 161 10.00 10.29 2.09
C LEU A 161 9.33 11.03 3.25
N VAL A 162 9.96 11.09 4.42
CA VAL A 162 9.45 11.83 5.60
C VAL A 162 9.29 13.31 5.28
N ASN A 163 10.26 13.93 4.59
CA ASN A 163 10.16 15.33 4.16
C ASN A 163 8.99 15.54 3.19
N THR A 164 8.80 14.64 2.24
CA THR A 164 7.66 14.67 1.32
C THR A 164 6.33 14.58 2.08
N ILE A 165 6.19 13.64 3.00
CA ILE A 165 4.98 13.48 3.82
C ILE A 165 4.71 14.75 4.63
N LYS A 166 5.75 15.38 5.21
CA LYS A 166 5.61 16.66 5.92
C LYS A 166 5.12 17.79 5.02
N GLN A 167 5.62 17.88 3.78
CA GLN A 167 5.16 18.87 2.81
C GLN A 167 3.69 18.66 2.42
N VAL A 168 3.28 17.41 2.16
CA VAL A 168 1.88 17.07 1.88
C VAL A 168 1.00 17.36 3.08
N HIS A 169 1.42 16.99 4.29
CA HIS A 169 0.70 17.31 5.53
C HIS A 169 0.49 18.82 5.70
N ALA A 170 1.53 19.63 5.48
CA ALA A 170 1.47 21.08 5.68
C ALA A 170 0.62 21.80 4.64
N ASN A 171 0.60 21.34 3.38
CA ASN A 171 0.04 22.11 2.27
C ASN A 171 -1.22 21.51 1.64
N LEU A 172 -1.41 20.19 1.71
CA LEU A 172 -2.46 19.49 0.95
C LEU A 172 -3.39 18.65 1.83
N ASN A 173 -2.83 17.89 2.80
CA ASN A 173 -3.61 16.98 3.62
C ASN A 173 -3.16 17.02 5.09
N PRO A 174 -3.70 17.91 5.92
CA PRO A 174 -3.33 18.06 7.33
C PRO A 174 -3.62 16.83 8.21
N SER A 175 -4.40 15.86 7.72
CA SER A 175 -4.67 14.61 8.45
C SER A 175 -3.63 13.52 8.18
N LEU A 176 -2.75 13.70 7.20
CA LEU A 176 -1.76 12.70 6.82
C LEU A 176 -0.68 12.52 7.90
N THR A 177 -0.48 11.30 8.36
CA THR A 177 0.57 10.96 9.34
C THR A 177 1.33 9.71 8.93
N ILE A 178 2.53 9.50 9.48
CA ILE A 178 3.20 8.21 9.35
C ILE A 178 2.61 7.26 10.39
N ILE A 179 1.96 6.18 9.92
CA ILE A 179 1.38 5.13 10.76
C ILE A 179 2.48 4.26 11.34
N GLY A 180 3.43 3.89 10.49
CA GLY A 180 4.59 3.15 10.96
C GLY A 180 5.51 2.65 9.85
N LEU A 181 6.69 2.22 10.28
CA LEU A 181 7.76 1.65 9.48
C LEU A 181 7.71 0.13 9.64
N LEU A 182 7.57 -0.60 8.52
CA LEU A 182 7.52 -2.06 8.51
C LEU A 182 8.84 -2.61 7.98
N ARG A 183 9.56 -3.34 8.82
CA ARG A 183 10.81 -4.03 8.41
C ARG A 183 10.42 -5.26 7.60
N VAL A 184 10.85 -5.30 6.33
CA VAL A 184 10.54 -6.38 5.39
C VAL A 184 11.79 -7.06 4.88
N MET A 185 11.65 -8.30 4.40
CA MET A 185 12.76 -9.15 3.93
C MET A 185 13.90 -9.24 4.95
N PHE A 186 13.55 -9.23 6.22
CA PHE A 186 14.50 -9.19 7.32
C PHE A 186 15.11 -10.58 7.55
N ASP A 187 16.44 -10.62 7.68
CA ASP A 187 17.20 -11.80 8.10
C ASP A 187 17.95 -11.48 9.41
N PRO A 188 17.52 -12.05 10.55
CA PRO A 188 18.14 -11.78 11.84
C PRO A 188 19.59 -12.26 11.97
N ARG A 189 20.09 -13.03 11.00
CA ARG A 189 21.49 -13.49 10.99
C ARG A 189 22.44 -12.44 10.41
N THR A 190 21.90 -11.40 9.76
CA THR A 190 22.68 -10.33 9.12
C THR A 190 22.93 -9.19 10.10
N THR A 191 24.17 -9.04 10.58
CA THR A 191 24.56 -8.00 11.55
C THR A 191 24.16 -6.59 11.09
N LEU A 192 24.37 -6.25 9.83
CA LEU A 192 23.98 -4.95 9.28
C LEU A 192 22.46 -4.71 9.44
N GLN A 193 21.63 -5.72 9.15
CA GLN A 193 20.18 -5.57 9.29
C GLN A 193 19.75 -5.38 10.75
N GLN A 194 20.41 -6.05 11.68
CA GLN A 194 20.18 -5.86 13.11
C GLN A 194 20.54 -4.41 13.51
N GLN A 195 21.72 -3.92 13.17
CA GLN A 195 22.17 -2.57 13.47
C GLN A 195 21.24 -1.49 12.91
N VAL A 196 20.82 -1.62 11.63
CA VAL A 196 19.86 -0.69 11.02
C VAL A 196 18.50 -0.77 11.72
N SER A 197 18.04 -1.96 12.08
CA SER A 197 16.79 -2.15 12.83
C SER A 197 16.84 -1.48 14.20
N GLU A 198 17.95 -1.59 14.93
CA GLU A 198 18.16 -0.92 16.22
C GLU A 198 18.16 0.61 16.07
N GLN A 199 18.81 1.13 15.04
CA GLN A 199 18.79 2.57 14.74
C GLN A 199 17.37 3.06 14.41
N LEU A 200 16.58 2.30 13.64
CA LEU A 200 15.17 2.62 13.38
C LEU A 200 14.36 2.69 14.67
N MET A 201 14.51 1.69 15.56
CA MET A 201 13.82 1.66 16.84
C MET A 201 14.25 2.84 17.73
N ALA A 202 15.53 3.19 17.74
CA ALA A 202 16.05 4.31 18.53
C ALA A 202 15.52 5.68 18.06
N HIS A 203 15.36 5.88 16.72
CA HIS A 203 14.95 7.16 16.15
C HIS A 203 13.43 7.32 16.02
N PHE A 204 12.71 6.24 15.73
CA PHE A 204 11.27 6.28 15.40
C PHE A 204 10.39 5.62 16.48
N GLY A 205 10.98 4.88 17.42
CA GLY A 205 10.31 4.31 18.58
C GLY A 205 9.01 3.57 18.23
N ASP A 206 7.90 4.08 18.75
CA ASP A 206 6.55 3.56 18.58
C ASP A 206 6.05 3.60 17.11
N LYS A 207 6.69 4.38 16.25
CA LYS A 207 6.41 4.38 14.81
C LYS A 207 7.01 3.18 14.07
N VAL A 208 7.84 2.35 14.70
CA VAL A 208 8.27 1.08 14.11
C VAL A 208 7.29 -0.02 14.51
N PHE A 209 6.76 -0.77 13.55
CA PHE A 209 5.90 -1.91 13.84
C PHE A 209 6.69 -3.00 14.58
N ASN A 210 6.05 -3.66 15.54
CA ASN A 210 6.63 -4.80 16.25
C ASN A 210 6.83 -5.98 15.30
N THR A 211 5.85 -6.18 14.42
CA THR A 211 5.91 -7.24 13.39
C THR A 211 7.07 -7.00 12.42
N ILE A 212 7.77 -8.07 12.11
CA ILE A 212 8.86 -8.11 11.12
C ILE A 212 8.49 -9.13 10.05
N ILE A 213 8.59 -8.74 8.78
CA ILE A 213 8.35 -9.64 7.66
C ILE A 213 9.68 -10.29 7.24
N PRO A 214 9.85 -11.60 7.40
CA PRO A 214 11.09 -12.26 7.02
C PRO A 214 11.22 -12.37 5.50
N ARG A 215 12.43 -12.54 5.00
CA ARG A 215 12.64 -12.97 3.61
C ARG A 215 11.98 -14.34 3.41
N ASN A 216 11.10 -14.45 2.43
CA ASN A 216 10.31 -15.67 2.22
C ASN A 216 10.04 -15.89 0.72
N VAL A 217 10.40 -17.06 0.21
CA VAL A 217 10.25 -17.42 -1.21
C VAL A 217 8.78 -17.50 -1.60
N ARG A 218 7.91 -18.02 -0.70
CA ARG A 218 6.46 -18.15 -0.98
C ARG A 218 5.78 -16.81 -1.23
N LEU A 219 6.21 -15.74 -0.55
CA LEU A 219 5.72 -14.39 -0.83
C LEU A 219 6.15 -13.87 -2.21
N ALA A 220 7.30 -14.31 -2.72
CA ALA A 220 7.79 -13.93 -4.04
C ALA A 220 7.12 -14.74 -5.17
N GLU A 221 6.76 -16.00 -4.91
CA GLU A 221 6.10 -16.90 -5.88
C GLU A 221 4.61 -16.57 -6.03
N ALA A 222 3.91 -16.24 -4.94
CA ALA A 222 2.46 -16.07 -4.89
C ALA A 222 1.87 -15.16 -5.98
N PRO A 223 2.49 -14.00 -6.35
CA PRO A 223 1.97 -13.15 -7.43
C PRO A 223 1.89 -13.84 -8.79
N SER A 224 2.78 -14.80 -9.08
CA SER A 224 2.72 -15.56 -10.34
C SER A 224 1.51 -16.49 -10.45
N TYR A 225 0.86 -16.75 -9.30
CA TYR A 225 -0.39 -17.51 -9.22
C TYR A 225 -1.61 -16.61 -9.03
N GLY A 226 -1.45 -15.27 -9.11
CA GLY A 226 -2.53 -14.33 -8.88
C GLY A 226 -3.11 -14.42 -7.46
N MET A 227 -2.30 -14.70 -6.46
CA MET A 227 -2.76 -14.91 -5.08
C MET A 227 -1.93 -14.11 -4.08
N PRO A 228 -2.56 -13.58 -3.00
CA PRO A 228 -1.82 -13.13 -1.83
C PRO A 228 -1.01 -14.28 -1.20
N GLY A 229 0.20 -14.00 -0.74
CA GLY A 229 1.04 -15.02 -0.10
C GLY A 229 0.40 -15.67 1.13
N VAL A 230 -0.41 -14.91 1.88
CA VAL A 230 -1.19 -15.42 3.03
C VAL A 230 -2.24 -16.47 2.64
N ASN A 231 -2.69 -16.46 1.39
CA ASN A 231 -3.64 -17.45 0.85
C ASN A 231 -2.91 -18.56 0.09
N PHE A 232 -1.78 -18.23 -0.55
CA PHE A 232 -0.97 -19.17 -1.33
C PHE A 232 -0.30 -20.25 -0.46
N ASP A 233 0.31 -19.86 0.67
CA ASP A 233 0.90 -20.79 1.64
C ASP A 233 0.73 -20.25 3.07
N LYS A 234 -0.40 -20.58 3.69
CA LYS A 234 -0.77 -20.14 5.04
C LYS A 234 0.23 -20.57 6.12
N SER A 235 0.98 -21.64 5.88
CA SER A 235 1.96 -22.20 6.82
C SER A 235 3.30 -21.50 6.75
N SER A 236 3.58 -20.76 5.67
CA SER A 236 4.86 -20.07 5.50
C SER A 236 5.07 -18.98 6.54
N ARG A 237 6.33 -18.78 6.94
CA ARG A 237 6.70 -17.74 7.93
C ARG A 237 6.29 -16.34 7.46
N GLY A 238 6.35 -16.09 6.14
CA GLY A 238 5.93 -14.82 5.56
C GLY A 238 4.43 -14.58 5.70
N ALA A 239 3.60 -15.60 5.41
CA ALA A 239 2.16 -15.52 5.57
C ALA A 239 1.76 -15.29 7.03
N GLN A 240 2.34 -16.04 7.95
CA GLN A 240 2.10 -15.88 9.39
C GLN A 240 2.48 -14.48 9.89
N ALA A 241 3.61 -13.94 9.42
CA ALA A 241 4.03 -12.59 9.76
C ALA A 241 3.05 -11.53 9.24
N TYR A 242 2.53 -11.66 8.02
CA TYR A 242 1.49 -10.73 7.53
C TYR A 242 0.16 -10.87 8.27
N MET A 243 -0.23 -12.07 8.70
CA MET A 243 -1.41 -12.25 9.57
C MET A 243 -1.22 -11.54 10.92
N GLN A 244 -0.05 -11.61 11.52
CA GLN A 244 0.30 -10.86 12.73
C GLN A 244 0.30 -9.36 12.48
N PHE A 245 0.83 -8.91 11.33
CA PHE A 245 0.83 -7.51 10.94
C PHE A 245 -0.59 -6.96 10.77
N GLY A 246 -1.51 -7.72 10.17
CA GLY A 246 -2.93 -7.36 10.08
C GLY A 246 -3.55 -7.16 11.47
N ALA A 247 -3.27 -8.05 12.42
CA ALA A 247 -3.74 -7.92 13.81
C ALA A 247 -3.13 -6.70 14.50
N GLU A 248 -1.82 -6.44 14.32
CA GLU A 248 -1.15 -5.25 14.85
C GLU A 248 -1.74 -3.96 14.29
N MET A 249 -2.06 -3.93 12.98
CA MET A 249 -2.73 -2.78 12.34
C MET A 249 -4.09 -2.50 12.96
N ILE A 250 -4.94 -3.52 13.13
CA ILE A 250 -6.26 -3.38 13.75
C ILE A 250 -6.12 -2.82 15.18
N GLN A 251 -5.17 -3.34 15.95
CA GLN A 251 -4.93 -2.88 17.31
C GLN A 251 -4.45 -1.43 17.35
N ARG A 252 -3.47 -1.07 16.49
CA ARG A 252 -2.88 0.28 16.42
C ARG A 252 -3.92 1.34 16.10
N ILE A 253 -4.87 1.03 15.19
CA ILE A 253 -5.92 1.98 14.79
C ILE A 253 -6.94 2.23 15.91
N LYS A 254 -7.21 1.24 16.77
CA LYS A 254 -8.11 1.41 17.92
C LYS A 254 -7.55 2.36 18.98
N THR A 255 -6.24 2.56 19.00
CA THR A 255 -5.54 3.42 19.97
C THR A 255 -5.20 4.81 19.40
N MET A 256 -5.50 5.07 18.15
CA MET A 256 -5.38 6.37 17.46
C MET A 256 -6.70 7.15 17.49
#